data_a9b8d2e08a03508350fbdad07aa53f91
#
_entry.id   a9b8d2e08a03508350fbdad07aa53f91
#
_cell.length_a   1.000
_cell.length_b   1.000
_cell.length_c   1.000
_cell.angle_alpha   90.00
_cell.angle_beta   90.00
_cell.angle_gamma   90.00
#
_symmetry.space_group_name_H-M   'P 1'
#
loop_
_entity.id
_entity.type
_entity.pdbx_description
1 polymer ?
#
loop_
_entity_poly.entity_id
_entity_poly.type
_entity_poly.pdbx_seq_one_letter_code
_entity_poly.pdbx_strand_id
1 'polypeptide(L)'
;LTTEAREFLSKRCFYGVDVRDENISRTRLNMFLVGDGHTHMYSDNSLNPTRQNGKATLSKKYQYVITNPPYGSGTIKAKTNAISTNRTEIAFICKVIDLLEVGGKACIITPDGVLENPSYKKFRQEILEKCEIYAIVSLPKFAFAPYTKEKTYALFIKKRSDKVTKIQDKPIWM
;
A
#
# COMPACT_ATOMS: atom_id res chain seq x y z
N LEU A 1 7.39 16.91 -22.19
CA LEU A 1 7.95 15.56 -22.00
C LEU A 1 8.58 15.11 -23.33
N THR A 2 9.81 14.58 -23.27
CA THR A 2 10.49 13.97 -24.43
C THR A 2 9.74 12.69 -24.84
N THR A 3 9.97 12.23 -26.08
CA THR A 3 9.38 10.98 -26.58
C THR A 3 9.74 9.79 -25.68
N GLU A 4 11.01 9.71 -25.24
CA GLU A 4 11.50 8.68 -24.32
C GLU A 4 10.78 8.71 -22.97
N ALA A 5 10.56 9.91 -22.40
CA ALA A 5 9.81 10.06 -21.13
C ALA A 5 8.36 9.62 -21.28
N ARG A 6 7.71 9.92 -22.40
CA ARG A 6 6.34 9.45 -22.69
C ARG A 6 6.28 7.93 -22.82
N GLU A 7 7.24 7.34 -23.52
CA GLU A 7 7.31 5.88 -23.67
C GLU A 7 7.57 5.18 -22.33
N PHE A 8 8.45 5.73 -21.50
CA PHE A 8 8.68 5.23 -20.14
C PHE A 8 7.40 5.26 -19.29
N LEU A 9 6.70 6.40 -19.28
CA LEU A 9 5.45 6.54 -18.53
C LEU A 9 4.40 5.55 -19.01
N SER A 10 4.21 5.43 -20.34
CA SER A 10 3.17 4.56 -20.89
C SER A 10 3.45 3.07 -20.74
N LYS A 11 4.71 2.63 -20.78
CA LYS A 11 5.06 1.20 -20.87
C LYS A 11 5.78 0.64 -19.65
N ARG A 12 6.41 1.46 -18.80
CA ARG A 12 7.35 0.98 -17.77
C ARG A 12 7.14 1.55 -16.38
N CYS A 13 6.29 2.56 -16.21
CA CYS A 13 6.17 3.31 -14.96
C CYS A 13 5.17 2.69 -14.00
N PHE A 14 4.04 2.18 -14.50
CA PHE A 14 2.92 1.76 -13.67
C PHE A 14 2.75 0.24 -13.62
N TYR A 15 2.58 -0.27 -12.41
CA TYR A 15 2.35 -1.68 -12.14
C TYR A 15 1.17 -1.81 -11.17
N GLY A 16 0.26 -2.75 -11.43
CA GLY A 16 -0.88 -3.00 -10.57
C GLY A 16 -1.22 -4.47 -10.46
N VAL A 17 -1.66 -4.85 -9.26
CA VAL A 17 -2.16 -6.19 -8.97
C VAL A 17 -3.45 -6.08 -8.18
N ASP A 18 -4.50 -6.72 -8.66
CA ASP A 18 -5.77 -6.88 -7.96
C ASP A 18 -6.25 -8.32 -8.13
N VAL A 19 -6.97 -8.84 -7.15
CA VAL A 19 -7.49 -10.21 -7.20
C VAL A 19 -8.66 -10.36 -8.17
N ARG A 20 -9.36 -9.26 -8.49
CA ARG A 20 -10.53 -9.25 -9.36
C ARG A 20 -10.17 -8.88 -10.79
N ASP A 21 -10.45 -9.78 -11.73
CA ASP A 21 -10.25 -9.53 -13.17
C ASP A 21 -11.01 -8.30 -13.68
N GLU A 22 -12.20 -8.04 -13.12
CA GLU A 22 -12.99 -6.85 -13.47
C GLU A 22 -12.27 -5.55 -13.11
N ASN A 23 -11.65 -5.48 -11.92
CA ASN A 23 -10.90 -4.32 -11.49
C ASN A 23 -9.69 -4.09 -12.40
N ILE A 24 -9.00 -5.15 -12.78
CA ILE A 24 -7.88 -5.09 -13.74
C ILE A 24 -8.35 -4.57 -15.10
N SER A 25 -9.46 -5.09 -15.59
CA SER A 25 -10.03 -4.65 -16.90
C SER A 25 -10.42 -3.18 -16.86
N ARG A 26 -11.11 -2.73 -15.81
CA ARG A 26 -11.49 -1.32 -15.61
C ARG A 26 -10.27 -0.43 -15.48
N THR A 27 -9.25 -0.86 -14.73
CA THR A 27 -8.00 -0.12 -14.55
C THR A 27 -7.27 0.04 -15.88
N ARG A 28 -7.14 -1.03 -16.66
CA ARG A 28 -6.53 -0.98 -18.00
C ARG A 28 -7.26 0.00 -18.91
N LEU A 29 -8.60 -0.03 -18.92
CA LEU A 29 -9.38 0.89 -19.71
C LEU A 29 -9.16 2.35 -19.29
N ASN A 30 -9.21 2.63 -17.98
CA ASN A 30 -8.98 3.97 -17.47
C ASN A 30 -7.57 4.49 -17.80
N MET A 31 -6.55 3.65 -17.60
CA MET A 31 -5.16 3.98 -17.91
C MET A 31 -4.98 4.22 -19.42
N PHE A 32 -5.60 3.39 -20.27
CA PHE A 32 -5.60 3.59 -21.73
C PHE A 32 -6.23 4.91 -22.12
N LEU A 33 -7.38 5.29 -21.53
CA LEU A 33 -8.06 6.56 -21.82
C LEU A 33 -7.26 7.80 -21.43
N VAL A 34 -6.42 7.72 -20.41
CA VAL A 34 -5.51 8.82 -20.05
C VAL A 34 -4.16 8.76 -20.77
N GLY A 35 -3.97 7.78 -21.65
CA GLY A 35 -2.82 7.69 -22.55
C GLY A 35 -1.60 6.98 -21.98
N ASP A 36 -1.76 6.13 -20.95
CA ASP A 36 -0.61 5.51 -20.35
C ASP A 36 -0.88 4.17 -19.62
N GLY A 37 0.22 3.48 -19.27
CA GLY A 37 0.43 2.60 -18.14
C GLY A 37 -0.39 1.31 -18.02
N HIS A 38 -1.19 0.95 -18.99
CA HIS A 38 -2.10 -0.21 -18.90
C HIS A 38 -1.42 -1.59 -19.01
N THR A 39 -0.15 -1.63 -19.37
CA THR A 39 0.56 -2.86 -19.79
C THR A 39 0.81 -3.82 -18.63
N HIS A 40 1.13 -3.32 -17.44
CA HIS A 40 1.55 -4.12 -16.29
C HIS A 40 0.49 -4.21 -15.19
N MET A 41 -0.76 -4.43 -15.58
CA MET A 41 -1.89 -4.66 -14.68
C MET A 41 -2.27 -6.13 -14.68
N TYR A 42 -2.14 -6.82 -13.54
CA TYR A 42 -2.27 -8.27 -13.46
C TYR A 42 -3.29 -8.69 -12.40
N SER A 43 -4.06 -9.73 -12.74
CA SER A 43 -4.96 -10.38 -11.78
C SER A 43 -4.20 -11.42 -10.99
N ASP A 44 -4.03 -11.16 -9.67
CA ASP A 44 -3.43 -12.10 -8.72
C ASP A 44 -3.71 -11.64 -7.27
N ASN A 45 -3.40 -12.50 -6.30
CA ASN A 45 -3.45 -12.16 -4.90
C ASN A 45 -2.19 -11.40 -4.47
N SER A 46 -2.32 -10.12 -4.11
CA SER A 46 -1.17 -9.28 -3.74
C SER A 46 -0.41 -9.75 -2.50
N LEU A 47 -1.04 -10.49 -1.59
CA LEU A 47 -0.39 -11.04 -0.41
C LEU A 47 0.23 -12.42 -0.65
N ASN A 48 -0.31 -13.19 -1.59
CA ASN A 48 0.19 -14.54 -1.93
C ASN A 48 0.07 -14.79 -3.43
N PRO A 49 0.93 -14.17 -4.26
CA PRO A 49 0.84 -14.28 -5.70
C PRO A 49 1.13 -15.70 -6.17
N THR A 50 0.31 -16.20 -7.08
CA THR A 50 0.42 -17.54 -7.65
C THR A 50 0.89 -17.52 -9.09
N ARG A 51 0.50 -16.50 -9.86
CA ARG A 51 0.81 -16.34 -11.28
C ARG A 51 2.20 -15.72 -11.48
N GLN A 52 2.89 -16.09 -12.55
CA GLN A 52 4.26 -15.61 -12.83
C GLN A 52 4.37 -14.09 -12.86
N ASN A 53 3.47 -13.40 -13.56
CA ASN A 53 3.50 -11.94 -13.67
C ASN A 53 3.19 -11.24 -12.35
N GLY A 54 2.27 -11.76 -11.54
CA GLY A 54 1.99 -11.29 -10.20
C GLY A 54 3.20 -11.43 -9.28
N LYS A 55 3.85 -12.60 -9.27
CA LYS A 55 5.10 -12.84 -8.52
C LYS A 55 6.20 -11.88 -8.94
N ALA A 56 6.43 -11.72 -10.25
CA ALA A 56 7.45 -10.83 -10.79
C ALA A 56 7.18 -9.36 -10.40
N THR A 57 5.93 -8.90 -10.48
CA THR A 57 5.53 -7.55 -10.06
C THR A 57 5.73 -7.35 -8.56
N LEU A 58 5.26 -8.28 -7.74
CA LEU A 58 5.29 -8.17 -6.27
C LEU A 58 6.64 -8.54 -5.64
N SER A 59 7.67 -8.85 -6.45
CA SER A 59 9.07 -8.98 -6.02
C SER A 59 9.93 -7.75 -6.31
N LYS A 60 9.45 -6.83 -7.14
CA LYS A 60 10.14 -5.56 -7.44
C LYS A 60 10.08 -4.59 -6.27
N LYS A 61 10.93 -3.56 -6.34
CA LYS A 61 10.85 -2.39 -5.45
C LYS A 61 10.34 -1.19 -6.22
N TYR A 62 9.64 -0.31 -5.51
CA TYR A 62 8.95 0.84 -6.08
C TYR A 62 9.25 2.12 -5.32
N GLN A 63 9.33 3.22 -6.05
CA GLN A 63 9.46 4.56 -5.47
C GLN A 63 8.14 5.02 -4.85
N TYR A 64 7.01 4.61 -5.43
CA TYR A 64 5.67 4.98 -4.95
C TYR A 64 4.77 3.75 -4.92
N VAL A 65 4.04 3.61 -3.82
CA VAL A 65 3.00 2.58 -3.67
C VAL A 65 1.72 3.26 -3.19
N ILE A 66 0.61 3.02 -3.89
CA ILE A 66 -0.71 3.53 -3.50
C ILE A 66 -1.66 2.35 -3.42
N THR A 67 -2.38 2.22 -2.31
CA THR A 67 -3.34 1.12 -2.15
C THR A 67 -4.48 1.45 -1.21
N ASN A 68 -5.65 0.92 -1.53
CA ASN A 68 -6.80 0.81 -0.63
C ASN A 68 -7.07 -0.68 -0.39
N PRO A 69 -6.42 -1.30 0.60
CA PRO A 69 -6.56 -2.73 0.83
C PRO A 69 -7.92 -3.08 1.45
N PRO A 70 -8.37 -4.34 1.33
CA PRO A 70 -9.51 -4.82 2.07
C PRO A 70 -9.21 -4.87 3.58
N TYR A 71 -10.26 -4.71 4.41
CA TYR A 71 -10.16 -4.76 5.87
C TYR A 71 -10.77 -6.03 6.42
N GLY A 72 -10.40 -6.38 7.64
CA GLY A 72 -10.96 -7.50 8.37
C GLY A 72 -10.07 -8.73 8.43
N SER A 73 -10.65 -9.87 8.80
CA SER A 73 -9.92 -11.13 8.93
C SER A 73 -9.72 -11.78 7.57
N GLY A 74 -8.47 -12.13 7.28
CA GLY A 74 -8.07 -12.85 6.08
C GLY A 74 -7.54 -14.25 6.38
N THR A 75 -7.19 -14.99 5.32
CA THR A 75 -6.58 -16.33 5.42
C THR A 75 -5.06 -16.27 5.62
N ILE A 76 -4.44 -15.14 5.27
CA ILE A 76 -2.98 -14.96 5.35
C ILE A 76 -2.65 -14.30 6.68
N LYS A 77 -1.79 -14.96 7.46
CA LYS A 77 -1.27 -14.39 8.70
C LYS A 77 -0.13 -13.41 8.42
N ALA A 78 -0.30 -12.18 8.83
CA ALA A 78 0.82 -11.25 8.97
C ALA A 78 1.60 -11.63 10.21
N LYS A 79 2.90 -11.88 10.05
CA LYS A 79 3.82 -12.14 11.16
C LYS A 79 4.97 -11.16 11.08
N THR A 80 5.09 -10.35 12.10
CA THR A 80 6.20 -9.41 12.30
C THR A 80 6.86 -9.69 13.64
N ASN A 81 7.89 -8.94 13.99
CA ASN A 81 8.49 -9.02 15.34
C ASN A 81 7.53 -8.55 16.43
N ALA A 82 6.59 -7.66 16.07
CA ALA A 82 5.68 -7.02 17.02
C ALA A 82 4.34 -7.76 17.18
N ILE A 83 3.86 -8.43 16.12
CA ILE A 83 2.50 -8.99 16.09
C ILE A 83 2.40 -10.21 15.16
N SER A 84 1.52 -11.12 15.54
CA SER A 84 1.01 -12.18 14.65
C SER A 84 -0.51 -12.06 14.58
N THR A 85 -1.04 -11.78 13.41
CA THR A 85 -2.48 -11.52 13.22
C THR A 85 -2.93 -11.95 11.82
N ASN A 86 -4.21 -12.24 11.69
CA ASN A 86 -4.85 -12.50 10.40
C ASN A 86 -5.58 -11.26 9.82
N ARG A 87 -5.32 -10.08 10.39
CA ARG A 87 -5.92 -8.84 9.89
C ARG A 87 -5.29 -8.45 8.57
N THR A 88 -6.13 -8.35 7.54
CA THR A 88 -5.71 -8.13 6.15
C THR A 88 -5.02 -6.79 5.97
N GLU A 89 -5.56 -5.73 6.57
CA GLU A 89 -4.98 -4.38 6.52
C GLU A 89 -3.55 -4.34 7.07
N ILE A 90 -3.25 -5.11 8.12
CA ILE A 90 -1.89 -5.20 8.69
C ILE A 90 -0.95 -5.95 7.74
N ALA A 91 -1.43 -7.05 7.13
CA ALA A 91 -0.66 -7.79 6.13
C ALA A 91 -0.31 -6.91 4.93
N PHE A 92 -1.25 -6.08 4.46
CA PHE A 92 -1.01 -5.13 3.38
C PHE A 92 -0.02 -4.02 3.74
N ILE A 93 -0.09 -3.46 4.96
CA ILE A 93 0.90 -2.47 5.40
C ILE A 93 2.31 -3.08 5.39
N CYS A 94 2.49 -4.30 5.91
CA CYS A 94 3.76 -5.01 5.84
C CYS A 94 4.23 -5.20 4.40
N LYS A 95 3.35 -5.68 3.52
CA LYS A 95 3.66 -5.88 2.11
C LYS A 95 4.06 -4.59 1.40
N VAL A 96 3.37 -3.48 1.67
CA VAL A 96 3.71 -2.16 1.11
C VAL A 96 5.09 -1.72 1.55
N ILE A 97 5.43 -1.85 2.84
CA ILE A 97 6.76 -1.52 3.36
C ILE A 97 7.85 -2.38 2.67
N ASP A 98 7.55 -3.66 2.42
CA ASP A 98 8.47 -4.54 1.71
C ASP A 98 8.63 -4.14 0.24
N LEU A 99 7.59 -3.68 -0.43
CA LEU A 99 7.62 -3.24 -1.82
C LEU A 99 8.34 -1.90 -2.03
N LEU A 100 8.44 -1.06 -1.01
CA LEU A 100 9.10 0.24 -1.14
C LEU A 100 10.62 0.09 -1.28
N GLU A 101 11.20 0.89 -2.17
CA GLU A 101 12.63 1.22 -2.15
C GLU A 101 12.96 2.04 -0.89
N VAL A 102 14.23 2.09 -0.53
CA VAL A 102 14.71 3.03 0.49
C VAL A 102 14.44 4.46 0.00
N GLY A 103 13.81 5.27 0.85
CA GLY A 103 13.35 6.62 0.48
C GLY A 103 12.03 6.65 -0.30
N GLY A 104 11.54 5.50 -0.74
CA GLY A 104 10.24 5.37 -1.40
C GLY A 104 9.08 5.74 -0.49
N LYS A 105 7.97 6.17 -1.08
CA LYS A 105 6.80 6.68 -0.37
C LYS A 105 5.56 5.84 -0.66
N ALA A 106 4.66 5.75 0.33
CA ALA A 106 3.36 5.13 0.11
C ALA A 106 2.22 5.95 0.68
N CYS A 107 1.04 5.78 0.05
CA CYS A 107 -0.24 6.17 0.58
C CYS A 107 -1.11 4.91 0.75
N ILE A 108 -1.55 4.65 1.98
CA ILE A 108 -2.33 3.46 2.33
C ILE A 108 -3.61 3.91 3.01
N ILE A 109 -4.75 3.52 2.46
CA ILE A 109 -6.02 3.71 3.17
C ILE A 109 -6.11 2.65 4.26
N THR A 110 -6.28 3.08 5.50
CA THR A 110 -6.30 2.19 6.67
C THR A 110 -7.47 2.51 7.60
N PRO A 111 -8.12 1.51 8.22
CA PRO A 111 -9.15 1.75 9.20
C PRO A 111 -8.56 2.30 10.51
N ASP A 112 -9.39 3.00 11.27
CA ASP A 112 -9.03 3.61 12.56
C ASP A 112 -8.40 2.60 13.53
N GLY A 113 -8.89 1.38 13.56
CA GLY A 113 -8.37 0.33 14.44
C GLY A 113 -6.86 0.09 14.35
N VAL A 114 -6.24 0.31 13.18
CA VAL A 114 -4.77 0.19 13.05
C VAL A 114 -4.05 1.32 13.79
N LEU A 115 -4.60 2.52 13.75
CA LEU A 115 -3.98 3.72 14.34
C LEU A 115 -4.33 3.88 15.82
N GLU A 116 -5.53 3.49 16.23
CA GLU A 116 -6.08 3.82 17.55
C GLU A 116 -6.09 2.63 18.52
N ASN A 117 -6.25 1.38 18.04
CA ASN A 117 -6.34 0.22 18.93
C ASN A 117 -5.04 0.01 19.74
N PRO A 118 -5.11 -0.01 21.09
CA PRO A 118 -3.96 -0.26 21.95
C PRO A 118 -3.22 -1.56 21.64
N SER A 119 -3.92 -2.60 21.20
CA SER A 119 -3.31 -3.89 20.86
C SER A 119 -2.28 -3.79 19.73
N TYR A 120 -2.36 -2.75 18.88
CA TYR A 120 -1.42 -2.54 17.78
C TYR A 120 -0.31 -1.53 18.09
N LYS A 121 -0.15 -1.11 19.34
CA LYS A 121 0.91 -0.17 19.77
C LYS A 121 2.31 -0.65 19.33
N LYS A 122 2.66 -1.91 19.58
CA LYS A 122 3.95 -2.47 19.17
C LYS A 122 4.13 -2.51 17.64
N PHE A 123 3.05 -2.79 16.91
CA PHE A 123 3.08 -2.76 15.45
C PHE A 123 3.30 -1.33 14.90
N ARG A 124 2.64 -0.33 15.49
CA ARG A 124 2.90 1.08 15.13
C ARG A 124 4.34 1.50 15.42
N GLN A 125 4.92 1.04 16.52
CA GLN A 125 6.35 1.25 16.81
C GLN A 125 7.23 0.62 15.72
N GLU A 126 6.93 -0.61 15.29
CA GLU A 126 7.66 -1.28 14.21
C GLU A 126 7.55 -0.51 12.87
N ILE A 127 6.39 0.07 12.58
CA ILE A 127 6.24 0.96 11.41
C ILE A 127 7.17 2.17 11.52
N LEU A 128 7.21 2.83 12.70
CA LEU A 128 8.07 4.00 12.93
C LEU A 128 9.57 3.68 12.89
N GLU A 129 9.97 2.45 13.20
CA GLU A 129 11.35 1.99 13.05
C GLU A 129 11.75 1.86 11.56
N LYS A 130 10.83 1.39 10.73
CA LYS A 130 11.07 1.12 9.30
C LYS A 130 10.75 2.30 8.39
N CYS A 131 9.86 3.18 8.83
CA CYS A 131 9.31 4.26 8.04
C CYS A 131 9.21 5.56 8.83
N GLU A 132 9.27 6.66 8.13
CA GLU A 132 8.83 7.99 8.60
C GLU A 132 7.35 8.13 8.21
N ILE A 133 6.49 8.46 9.19
CA ILE A 133 5.10 8.88 8.92
C ILE A 133 5.14 10.39 8.72
N TYR A 134 4.80 10.88 7.54
CA TYR A 134 4.85 12.31 7.27
C TYR A 134 3.47 12.97 7.15
N ALA A 135 2.41 12.19 6.94
CA ALA A 135 1.04 12.70 7.03
C ALA A 135 0.04 11.59 7.39
N ILE A 136 -1.03 12.00 8.07
CA ILE A 136 -2.22 11.18 8.33
C ILE A 136 -3.43 12.04 8.00
N VAL A 137 -4.17 11.71 6.93
CA VAL A 137 -5.36 12.44 6.52
C VAL A 137 -6.61 11.70 6.95
N SER A 138 -7.41 12.34 7.78
CA SER A 138 -8.70 11.82 8.22
C SER A 138 -9.71 11.90 7.08
N LEU A 139 -10.23 10.77 6.63
CA LEU A 139 -11.29 10.75 5.62
C LEU A 139 -12.66 10.94 6.29
N PRO A 140 -13.66 11.49 5.57
CA PRO A 140 -15.00 11.63 6.12
C PRO A 140 -15.56 10.28 6.60
N LYS A 141 -16.34 10.29 7.67
CA LYS A 141 -17.11 9.12 8.07
C LYS A 141 -18.01 8.73 6.89
N PHE A 142 -18.08 7.46 6.57
CA PHE A 142 -18.82 6.96 5.40
C PHE A 142 -18.19 7.29 4.02
N ALA A 143 -16.91 7.66 3.96
CA ALA A 143 -16.22 7.89 2.68
C ALA A 143 -16.33 6.70 1.71
N PHE A 144 -16.51 5.50 2.23
CA PHE A 144 -16.64 4.26 1.45
C PHE A 144 -18.03 3.59 1.58
N ALA A 145 -19.08 4.35 1.95
CA ALA A 145 -20.44 3.82 1.93
C ALA A 145 -20.88 3.50 0.49
N PRO A 146 -21.68 2.46 0.26
CA PRO A 146 -22.26 1.55 1.25
C PRO A 146 -21.35 0.37 1.66
N TYR A 147 -20.14 0.26 1.10
CA TYR A 147 -19.26 -0.91 1.26
C TYR A 147 -18.74 -1.10 2.68
N THR A 148 -18.44 -0.01 3.37
CA THR A 148 -18.07 0.00 4.78
C THR A 148 -18.50 1.29 5.47
N LYS A 149 -18.77 1.20 6.77
CA LYS A 149 -19.07 2.33 7.65
C LYS A 149 -17.87 2.68 8.56
N GLU A 150 -16.76 1.97 8.40
CA GLU A 150 -15.58 2.20 9.22
C GLU A 150 -14.97 3.58 8.95
N LYS A 151 -14.49 4.21 10.00
CA LYS A 151 -13.66 5.41 9.90
C LYS A 151 -12.31 5.03 9.34
N THR A 152 -11.83 5.80 8.37
CA THR A 152 -10.59 5.52 7.66
C THR A 152 -9.70 6.74 7.58
N TYR A 153 -8.43 6.47 7.36
CA TYR A 153 -7.37 7.47 7.20
C TYR A 153 -6.52 7.14 5.99
N ALA A 154 -6.02 8.15 5.30
CA ALA A 154 -4.93 7.99 4.36
C ALA A 154 -3.61 8.16 5.13
N LEU A 155 -2.88 7.07 5.27
CA LEU A 155 -1.60 7.00 5.95
C LEU A 155 -0.47 7.19 4.93
N PHE A 156 0.34 8.23 5.10
CA PHE A 156 1.47 8.53 4.24
C PHE A 156 2.78 8.21 4.95
N ILE A 157 3.55 7.29 4.36
CA ILE A 157 4.81 6.82 4.90
C ILE A 157 5.95 6.96 3.89
N LYS A 158 7.18 7.10 4.40
CA LYS A 158 8.41 7.06 3.62
C LYS A 158 9.35 6.03 4.24
N LYS A 159 9.84 5.09 3.44
CA LYS A 159 10.75 4.04 3.93
C LYS A 159 12.12 4.62 4.31
N ARG A 160 12.61 4.27 5.49
CA ARG A 160 13.95 4.67 5.98
C ARG A 160 15.04 3.78 5.40
N SER A 161 16.28 4.29 5.37
CA SER A 161 17.46 3.51 4.97
C SER A 161 17.83 2.45 6.00
N ASP A 162 17.71 2.80 7.29
CA ASP A 162 18.11 1.96 8.41
C ASP A 162 16.99 1.87 9.44
N LYS A 163 16.99 0.79 10.21
CA LYS A 163 16.15 0.70 11.40
C LYS A 163 16.59 1.78 12.39
N VAL A 164 15.67 2.64 12.72
CA VAL A 164 15.90 3.71 13.69
C VAL A 164 15.23 3.32 14.99
N THR A 165 16.02 3.25 16.07
CA THR A 165 15.51 2.98 17.41
C THR A 165 14.91 4.21 18.09
N LYS A 166 15.16 5.39 17.54
CA LYS A 166 14.62 6.65 18.07
C LYS A 166 13.23 6.93 17.54
N ILE A 167 12.38 7.43 18.41
CA ILE A 167 11.08 7.99 18.03
C ILE A 167 11.30 9.06 16.97
N GLN A 168 10.39 9.12 15.99
CA GLN A 168 10.40 10.17 15.00
C GLN A 168 10.27 11.54 15.66
N ASP A 169 11.22 12.42 15.40
CA ASP A 169 11.25 13.79 15.91
C ASP A 169 10.61 14.80 14.97
N LYS A 170 10.39 14.42 13.71
CA LYS A 170 9.75 15.28 12.72
C LYS A 170 8.23 15.32 12.93
N PRO A 171 7.60 16.50 12.75
CA PRO A 171 6.16 16.63 12.89
C PRO A 171 5.43 15.79 11.84
N ILE A 172 4.28 15.26 12.22
CA ILE A 172 3.33 14.58 11.33
C ILE A 172 2.24 15.59 10.98
N TRP A 173 2.02 15.80 9.69
CA TRP A 173 0.89 16.62 9.25
C TRP A 173 -0.43 15.81 9.44
N MET A 174 -1.43 16.46 10.09
CA MET A 174 -2.74 15.86 10.37
C MET A 174 -3.86 16.81 9.97
#